data_77452ec1e339b26498b5c98cddff376b
#
_entry.id   77452ec1e339b26498b5c98cddff376b
#
_cell.length_a   1.000
_cell.length_b   1.000
_cell.length_c   1.000
_cell.angle_alpha   90.00
_cell.angle_beta   90.00
_cell.angle_gamma   90.00
#
_symmetry.space_group_name_H-M   'P 1'
#
loop_
_entity.id
_entity.type
_entity.pdbx_description
1 polymer ?
#
loop_
_entity_poly.entity_id
_entity_poly.type
_entity_poly.pdbx_seq_one_letter_code
_entity_poly.pdbx_strand_id
1 'polypeptide(L)'
;MYTMKLGRLFLDKNKLQGYLNIAKKAGYVIIGGEKLYNYNKKLYLVIYDNTSEKNTLKVVDKIKQRNIPIFSIDNLQDIVSIKNCKIIGIKNKNLSDIMMQCISD
;
A
#
# COMPACT_ATOMS: atom_id res chain seq x y z
N MET A 1 2.47 26.96 -1.36
CA MET A 1 2.82 26.51 -0.99
C MET A 1 2.84 26.05 -0.85
N TYR A 2 2.73 26.01 -0.72
CA TYR A 2 2.91 25.33 -0.27
C TYR A 2 2.72 24.88 0.30
N THR A 3 2.39 24.84 0.41
CA THR A 3 2.41 24.35 1.04
C THR A 3 2.27 23.75 1.45
N MET A 4 1.77 23.67 1.60
CA MET A 4 1.97 22.99 1.94
C MET A 4 2.02 22.34 2.05
N LYS A 5 1.97 22.48 1.54
CA LYS A 5 2.19 21.49 1.95
C LYS A 5 2.54 21.32 2.95
N LEU A 6 2.83 21.53 3.30
CA LEU A 6 3.11 21.30 4.49
C LEU A 6 3.55 19.96 4.87
N GLY A 7 4.37 19.24 4.24
CA GLY A 7 4.75 17.89 4.56
C GLY A 7 3.61 16.88 4.60
N ARG A 8 2.47 17.29 4.24
CA ARG A 8 1.35 16.39 4.16
C ARG A 8 1.37 15.66 2.84
N LEU A 9 1.17 14.35 2.88
CA LEU A 9 1.08 13.57 1.66
C LEU A 9 -0.20 13.90 0.89
N PHE A 10 -0.05 14.07 -0.41
CA PHE A 10 -1.19 14.19 -1.29
C PHE A 10 -1.65 12.80 -1.70
N LEU A 11 -2.93 12.52 -1.54
CA LEU A 11 -3.50 11.22 -1.90
C LEU A 11 -4.61 11.40 -2.91
N ASP A 12 -4.38 10.93 -4.13
CA ASP A 12 -5.43 10.88 -5.15
C ASP A 12 -6.15 9.54 -5.03
N LYS A 13 -7.20 9.53 -4.23
CA LYS A 13 -7.92 8.29 -3.90
C LYS A 13 -8.54 7.64 -5.13
N ASN A 14 -9.10 8.42 -6.02
CA ASN A 14 -9.78 7.88 -7.19
C ASN A 14 -8.82 7.18 -8.13
N LYS A 15 -7.68 7.81 -8.39
CA LYS A 15 -6.65 7.19 -9.23
C LYS A 15 -6.07 5.95 -8.57
N LEU A 16 -5.75 6.04 -7.28
CA LEU A 16 -5.21 4.91 -6.56
C LEU A 16 -6.16 3.72 -6.60
N GLN A 17 -7.44 3.96 -6.36
CA GLN A 17 -8.46 2.91 -6.41
C GLN A 17 -8.51 2.26 -7.78
N GLY A 18 -8.45 3.06 -8.85
CA GLY A 18 -8.45 2.56 -10.22
C GLY A 18 -7.29 1.62 -10.49
N TYR A 19 -6.08 2.05 -10.12
CA TYR A 19 -4.89 1.21 -10.31
C TYR A 19 -4.92 -0.04 -9.43
N LEU A 20 -5.44 0.07 -8.20
CA LEU A 20 -5.59 -1.11 -7.35
C LEU A 20 -6.57 -2.12 -7.93
N ASN A 21 -7.65 -1.66 -8.54
CA ASN A 21 -8.58 -2.55 -9.21
C ASN A 21 -7.92 -3.29 -10.38
N ILE A 22 -7.11 -2.59 -11.15
CA ILE A 22 -6.33 -3.21 -12.23
C ILE A 22 -5.38 -4.26 -11.67
N ALA A 23 -4.65 -3.91 -10.62
CA ALA A 23 -3.68 -4.81 -10.00
C ALA A 23 -4.35 -6.06 -9.43
N LYS A 24 -5.51 -5.91 -8.79
CA LYS A 24 -6.26 -7.05 -8.26
C LYS A 24 -6.67 -8.01 -9.35
N LYS A 25 -7.21 -7.48 -10.43
CA LYS A 25 -7.66 -8.32 -11.56
C LYS A 25 -6.51 -9.04 -12.23
N ALA A 26 -5.35 -8.42 -12.27
CA ALA A 26 -4.16 -9.01 -12.86
C ALA A 26 -3.43 -9.97 -11.93
N GLY A 27 -3.85 -10.10 -10.68
CA GLY A 27 -3.19 -10.97 -9.72
C GLY A 27 -1.90 -10.40 -9.15
N TYR A 28 -1.74 -9.09 -9.14
CA TYR A 28 -0.53 -8.44 -8.65
C TYR A 28 -0.62 -7.95 -7.21
N VAL A 29 -1.71 -8.25 -6.51
CA VAL A 29 -1.92 -7.78 -5.13
C VAL A 29 -1.88 -8.95 -4.17
N ILE A 30 -1.07 -8.82 -3.11
CA ILE A 30 -1.09 -9.75 -1.99
C ILE A 30 -1.86 -9.06 -0.88
N ILE A 31 -2.87 -9.73 -0.35
CA ILE A 31 -3.78 -9.15 0.64
C ILE A 31 -3.61 -9.87 1.96
N GLY A 32 -3.40 -9.09 3.02
CA GLY A 32 -3.35 -9.62 4.36
C GLY A 32 -1.94 -9.77 4.91
N GLY A 33 -1.84 -9.57 6.23
CA GLY A 33 -0.55 -9.56 6.90
C GLY A 33 0.15 -10.90 6.90
N GLU A 34 -0.60 -11.98 7.09
CA GLU A 34 0.00 -13.30 7.15
C GLU A 34 0.65 -13.69 5.83
N LYS A 35 -0.06 -13.44 4.73
CA LYS A 35 0.49 -13.74 3.40
C LYS A 35 1.73 -12.91 3.11
N LEU A 36 1.70 -11.63 3.47
CA LEU A 36 2.86 -10.76 3.26
C LEU A 36 4.03 -11.16 4.15
N TYR A 37 3.76 -11.53 5.39
CA TYR A 37 4.81 -11.93 6.31
C TYR A 37 5.61 -13.12 5.76
N ASN A 38 4.92 -14.04 5.11
CA ASN A 38 5.52 -15.26 4.58
C ASN A 38 5.96 -15.14 3.12
N TYR A 39 5.70 -14.00 2.50
CA TYR A 39 6.04 -13.80 1.10
C TYR A 39 7.52 -13.43 0.96
N ASN A 40 8.30 -14.28 0.32
CA ASN A 40 9.75 -14.06 0.21
C ASN A 40 10.20 -13.70 -1.20
N LYS A 41 9.27 -13.46 -2.11
CA LYS A 41 9.59 -13.03 -3.46
C LYS A 41 9.59 -11.50 -3.55
N LYS A 42 9.86 -10.98 -4.74
CA LYS A 42 9.99 -9.52 -4.92
C LYS A 42 8.67 -8.80 -4.72
N LEU A 43 8.71 -7.75 -3.91
CA LEU A 43 7.61 -6.80 -3.73
C LEU A 43 8.12 -5.42 -4.10
N TYR A 44 7.25 -4.60 -4.65
CA TYR A 44 7.63 -3.26 -5.10
C TYR A 44 6.99 -2.14 -4.30
N LEU A 45 5.94 -2.46 -3.55
CA LEU A 45 5.22 -1.47 -2.75
C LEU A 45 4.38 -2.18 -1.71
N VAL A 46 4.30 -1.61 -0.52
CA VAL A 46 3.38 -2.06 0.53
C VAL A 46 2.59 -0.86 1.01
N ILE A 47 1.29 -1.01 1.13
CA ILE A 47 0.40 0.02 1.65
C ILE A 47 -0.37 -0.56 2.82
N TYR A 48 -0.41 0.16 3.93
CA TYR A 48 -1.15 -0.31 5.11
C TYR A 48 -2.04 0.80 5.66
N ASP A 49 -3.06 0.38 6.42
CA ASP A 49 -4.01 1.32 7.03
C ASP A 49 -3.35 1.95 8.25
N ASN A 50 -3.46 3.28 8.38
CA ASN A 50 -2.80 3.99 9.48
C ASN A 50 -3.44 3.73 10.84
N THR A 51 -4.59 3.05 10.89
CA THR A 51 -5.18 2.60 12.14
C THR A 51 -4.82 1.16 12.48
N SER A 52 -3.80 0.61 11.81
CA SER A 52 -3.42 -0.79 11.99
C SER A 52 -2.92 -1.10 13.37
N GLU A 53 -3.22 -2.31 13.83
CA GLU A 53 -2.85 -2.78 15.15
C GLU A 53 -1.49 -3.50 15.12
N LYS A 54 -1.09 -3.99 16.28
CA LYS A 54 0.21 -4.62 16.51
C LYS A 54 0.60 -5.67 15.49
N ASN A 55 -0.34 -6.56 15.15
CA ASN A 55 -0.02 -7.66 14.24
C ASN A 55 0.36 -7.17 12.85
N THR A 56 -0.38 -6.18 12.35
CA THR A 56 -0.07 -5.57 11.06
C THR A 56 1.25 -4.82 11.11
N LEU A 57 1.52 -4.11 12.20
CA LEU A 57 2.76 -3.37 12.35
C LEU A 57 3.99 -4.27 12.43
N LYS A 58 3.86 -5.47 12.93
CA LYS A 58 4.94 -6.45 12.89
C LYS A 58 5.31 -6.82 11.46
N VAL A 59 4.30 -6.98 10.61
CA VAL A 59 4.53 -7.26 9.20
C VAL A 59 5.23 -6.07 8.53
N VAL A 60 4.79 -4.87 8.84
CA VAL A 60 5.41 -3.65 8.31
C VAL A 60 6.89 -3.59 8.73
N ASP A 61 7.19 -3.87 9.97
CA ASP A 61 8.58 -3.85 10.47
C ASP A 61 9.45 -4.86 9.75
N LYS A 62 8.93 -6.06 9.51
CA LYS A 62 9.67 -7.07 8.75
C LYS A 62 9.95 -6.60 7.32
N ILE A 63 8.96 -6.00 6.69
CA ILE A 63 9.08 -5.54 5.30
C ILE A 63 10.04 -4.36 5.18
N LYS A 64 10.07 -3.48 6.18
CA LYS A 64 11.01 -2.35 6.20
C LYS A 64 12.46 -2.81 6.05
N GLN A 65 12.79 -3.96 6.59
CA GLN A 65 14.14 -4.51 6.50
C GLN A 65 14.51 -4.93 5.08
N ARG A 66 13.55 -5.03 4.19
CA ARG A 66 13.74 -5.45 2.81
C ARG A 66 13.89 -4.27 1.84
N ASN A 67 13.92 -3.04 2.36
CA ASN A 67 14.03 -1.82 1.54
C ASN A 67 12.93 -1.68 0.50
N ILE A 68 11.72 -2.07 0.87
CA ILE A 68 10.55 -1.94 0.00
C ILE A 68 9.83 -0.64 0.39
N PRO A 69 9.41 0.19 -0.57
CA PRO A 69 8.62 1.38 -0.25
C PRO A 69 7.35 1.02 0.49
N ILE A 70 7.08 1.71 1.60
CA ILE A 70 5.92 1.45 2.44
C ILE A 70 5.22 2.77 2.72
N PHE A 71 3.90 2.78 2.52
CA PHE A 71 3.07 3.95 2.80
C PHE A 71 1.89 3.57 3.67
N SER A 72 1.46 4.51 4.51
CA SER A 72 0.22 4.36 5.27
C SER A 72 -0.82 5.31 4.72
N ILE A 73 -2.06 4.88 4.67
CA ILE A 73 -3.17 5.70 4.23
C ILE A 73 -4.39 5.48 5.12
N ASP A 74 -5.34 6.41 5.05
CA ASP A 74 -6.60 6.27 5.76
C ASP A 74 -7.55 5.36 4.96
N ASN A 75 -8.31 4.52 5.67
CA ASN A 75 -9.38 3.74 5.07
C ASN A 75 -8.95 2.89 3.88
N LEU A 76 -7.87 2.13 4.08
CA LEU A 76 -7.36 1.26 3.02
C LEU A 76 -8.45 0.32 2.49
N GLN A 77 -9.30 -0.22 3.37
CA GLN A 77 -10.34 -1.16 2.95
C GLN A 77 -11.30 -0.56 1.93
N ASP A 78 -11.57 0.74 2.02
CA ASP A 78 -12.47 1.41 1.08
C ASP A 78 -11.79 1.58 -0.28
N ILE A 79 -10.50 1.88 -0.26
CA ILE A 79 -9.74 2.14 -1.49
C ILE A 79 -9.48 0.84 -2.24
N VAL A 80 -9.15 -0.22 -1.52
CA VAL A 80 -8.88 -1.52 -2.15
C VAL A 80 -10.16 -2.33 -2.37
N SER A 81 -11.28 -1.89 -1.80
CA SER A 81 -12.59 -2.54 -1.91
C SER A 81 -12.58 -3.96 -1.34
N ILE A 82 -11.91 -4.13 -0.22
CA ILE A 82 -11.85 -5.41 0.50
C ILE A 82 -12.09 -5.14 1.97
N LYS A 83 -13.14 -5.73 2.51
CA LYS A 83 -13.53 -5.52 3.90
C LYS A 83 -12.44 -6.00 4.86
N ASN A 84 -12.18 -5.21 5.88
CA ASN A 84 -11.19 -5.51 6.93
C ASN A 84 -9.76 -5.63 6.40
N CYS A 85 -9.47 -5.08 5.24
CA CYS A 85 -8.12 -5.10 4.69
C CYS A 85 -7.27 -4.03 5.37
N LYS A 86 -6.18 -4.44 5.99
CA LYS A 86 -5.29 -3.53 6.71
C LYS A 86 -3.92 -3.38 6.06
N ILE A 87 -3.55 -4.28 5.17
CA ILE A 87 -2.26 -4.22 4.50
C ILE A 87 -2.31 -4.96 3.17
N ILE A 88 -1.66 -4.39 2.17
CA ILE A 88 -1.51 -5.02 0.86
C ILE A 88 -0.09 -4.85 0.35
N GLY A 89 0.34 -5.77 -0.52
CA GLY A 89 1.61 -5.68 -1.22
C GLY A 89 1.39 -5.76 -2.71
N ILE A 90 2.20 -5.04 -3.47
CA ILE A 90 2.10 -4.97 -4.93
C ILE A 90 3.30 -5.66 -5.55
N LYS A 91 3.02 -6.61 -6.45
CA LYS A 91 4.05 -7.45 -7.07
C LYS A 91 4.53 -6.93 -8.43
N ASN A 92 3.95 -5.86 -8.94
CA ASN A 92 4.27 -5.32 -10.26
C ASN A 92 4.95 -3.96 -10.13
N LYS A 93 6.13 -3.83 -10.75
CA LYS A 93 6.91 -2.60 -10.63
C LYS A 93 6.22 -1.40 -11.25
N ASN A 94 5.70 -1.55 -12.45
CA ASN A 94 5.10 -0.42 -13.17
C ASN A 94 3.88 0.13 -12.44
N LEU A 95 3.00 -0.75 -11.98
CA LEU A 95 1.83 -0.33 -11.21
C LEU A 95 2.23 0.27 -9.87
N SER A 96 3.26 -0.27 -9.23
CA SER A 96 3.76 0.28 -7.97
C SER A 96 4.27 1.71 -8.15
N ASP A 97 5.01 1.97 -9.21
CA ASP A 97 5.53 3.31 -9.49
C ASP A 97 4.39 4.30 -9.70
N ILE A 98 3.38 3.92 -10.45
CA ILE A 98 2.22 4.77 -10.70
C ILE A 98 1.44 5.01 -9.41
N MET A 99 1.23 3.97 -8.61
CA MET A 99 0.53 4.10 -7.34
C MET A 99 1.26 5.00 -6.36
N MET A 100 2.58 4.93 -6.32
CA MET A 100 3.36 5.82 -5.47
C MET A 100 3.17 7.29 -5.85
N GLN A 101 3.00 7.57 -7.14
CA GLN A 101 2.70 8.94 -7.58
C GLN A 101 1.33 9.41 -7.10
N CYS A 102 0.39 8.50 -6.89
CA CYS A 102 -0.93 8.85 -6.36
C CYS A 102 -0.89 9.18 -4.87
N ILE A 103 0.11 8.68 -4.16
CA ILE A 103 0.23 8.83 -2.71
C ILE A 103 1.18 9.96 -2.32
N SER A 104 2.25 10.15 -3.09
CA SER A 104 3.25 11.15 -2.73
C SER A 104 2.80 12.55 -3.11
N ASP A 105 3.30 13.50 -2.39
CA ASP A 105 3.07 14.90 -2.69
C ASP A 105 4.07 15.47 -3.71
#